data_ed6589e07bda9145baf23460a7fd0313
#
_entry.id   ed6589e07bda9145baf23460a7fd0313
#
_cell.length_a   1.000
_cell.length_b   1.000
_cell.length_c   1.000
_cell.angle_alpha   90.00
_cell.angle_beta   90.00
_cell.angle_gamma   90.00
#
_symmetry.space_group_name_H-M   'P 1'
#
loop_
_entity.id
_entity.type
_entity.pdbx_description
1 polymer ?
#
loop_
_entity_poly.entity_id
_entity_poly.type
_entity_poly.pdbx_seq_one_letter_code
_entity_poly.pdbx_strand_id
1 'polypeptide(L)'
;MSRGRFIVFEGGEGTGKSTQAERLASRLDALLTREPGGTRLGADIRGLVLSAAGETTVSGGAVSDRAEALLMAADRAQHVDELIEPALAGGRDVVCDRFIGSSVAYQGYGRGLDIDIVRAVSGWAASGLWPDLVIVLTVPREESARRTGGARDRIEAAGEAFHDRVAAGFLAQAEDEPETWVVVDGTGSPDDVEERVLDAVADVLGFEP
;
A
#
# COMPACT_ATOMS: atom_id res chain seq x y z
N MET A 1 11.64 9.89 24.17
CA MET A 1 10.39 9.22 23.79
C MET A 1 10.77 8.09 22.84
N SER A 2 10.10 6.95 22.89
CA SER A 2 10.30 5.88 21.87
C SER A 2 9.82 6.37 20.50
N ARG A 3 10.42 5.87 19.43
CA ARG A 3 9.91 6.07 18.06
C ARG A 3 8.48 5.52 17.97
N GLY A 4 7.62 6.18 17.20
CA GLY A 4 6.30 5.66 16.85
C GLY A 4 6.40 4.40 15.99
N ARG A 5 5.32 3.62 15.93
CA ARG A 5 5.21 2.40 15.11
C ARG A 5 4.70 2.73 13.72
N PHE A 6 5.20 2.00 12.73
CA PHE A 6 4.80 2.15 11.34
C PHE A 6 4.03 0.90 10.86
N ILE A 7 2.72 1.04 10.68
CA ILE A 7 1.82 -0.04 10.27
C ILE A 7 1.31 0.25 8.85
N VAL A 8 1.39 -0.74 7.98
CA VAL A 8 1.01 -0.61 6.57
C VAL A 8 -0.08 -1.61 6.22
N PHE A 9 -1.11 -1.15 5.52
CA PHE A 9 -2.11 -2.00 4.88
C PHE A 9 -1.77 -2.23 3.41
N GLU A 10 -1.74 -3.49 3.01
CA GLU A 10 -1.49 -3.93 1.64
C GLU A 10 -2.60 -4.87 1.14
N GLY A 11 -2.60 -5.16 -0.16
CA GLY A 11 -3.59 -6.04 -0.80
C GLY A 11 -4.18 -5.44 -2.07
N GLY A 12 -4.98 -6.23 -2.79
CA GLY A 12 -5.64 -5.84 -4.04
C GLY A 12 -6.71 -4.76 -3.85
N GLU A 13 -7.35 -4.37 -4.96
CA GLU A 13 -8.47 -3.43 -4.91
C GLU A 13 -9.71 -4.06 -4.24
N GLY A 14 -10.54 -3.24 -3.60
CA GLY A 14 -11.79 -3.71 -2.96
C GLY A 14 -11.61 -4.61 -1.74
N THR A 15 -10.39 -4.78 -1.21
CA THR A 15 -10.14 -5.62 -0.02
C THR A 15 -10.53 -4.97 1.30
N GLY A 16 -10.80 -3.65 1.31
CA GLY A 16 -11.19 -2.92 2.52
C GLY A 16 -10.05 -2.19 3.24
N LYS A 17 -8.86 -2.12 2.64
CA LYS A 17 -7.66 -1.48 3.24
C LYS A 17 -7.93 -0.10 3.82
N SER A 18 -8.47 0.81 3.01
CA SER A 18 -8.68 2.20 3.43
C SER A 18 -9.60 2.29 4.65
N THR A 19 -10.67 1.49 4.66
CA THR A 19 -11.60 1.41 5.80
C THR A 19 -10.90 0.92 7.06
N GLN A 20 -10.09 -0.12 6.97
CA GLN A 20 -9.40 -0.68 8.12
C GLN A 20 -8.24 0.21 8.57
N ALA A 21 -7.54 0.85 7.64
CA ALA A 21 -6.51 1.84 7.96
C ALA A 21 -7.08 3.05 8.73
N GLU A 22 -8.24 3.55 8.30
CA GLU A 22 -8.96 4.64 8.99
C GLU A 22 -9.37 4.24 10.41
N ARG A 23 -9.94 3.03 10.57
CA ARG A 23 -10.37 2.51 11.87
C ARG A 23 -9.18 2.33 12.82
N LEU A 24 -8.12 1.66 12.36
CA LEU A 24 -6.92 1.44 13.18
C LEU A 24 -6.24 2.76 13.54
N ALA A 25 -6.09 3.68 12.60
CA ALA A 25 -5.50 4.99 12.87
C ALA A 25 -6.30 5.79 13.90
N SER A 26 -7.64 5.75 13.82
CA SER A 26 -8.51 6.40 14.81
C SER A 26 -8.35 5.79 16.20
N ARG A 27 -8.23 4.47 16.29
CA ARG A 27 -8.08 3.76 17.56
C ARG A 27 -6.74 4.04 18.23
N LEU A 28 -5.67 4.16 17.45
CA LEU A 28 -4.31 4.42 17.94
C LEU A 28 -3.97 5.92 18.09
N ASP A 29 -4.86 6.84 17.72
CA ASP A 29 -4.54 8.28 17.52
C ASP A 29 -3.33 8.47 16.61
N ALA A 30 -3.19 7.60 15.59
CA ALA A 30 -2.07 7.57 14.67
C ALA A 30 -2.23 8.60 13.55
N LEU A 31 -1.13 8.91 12.87
CA LEU A 31 -1.18 9.61 11.60
C LEU A 31 -1.68 8.64 10.52
N LEU A 32 -2.85 8.91 9.94
CA LEU A 32 -3.34 8.19 8.77
C LEU A 32 -2.77 8.82 7.51
N THR A 33 -2.22 7.99 6.62
CA THR A 33 -1.70 8.43 5.32
C THR A 33 -1.81 7.32 4.26
N ARG A 34 -1.33 7.58 3.04
CA ARG A 34 -1.42 6.61 1.91
C ARG A 34 -0.39 6.85 0.83
N GLU A 35 -0.13 5.83 0.01
CA GLU A 35 0.63 5.93 -1.25
C GLU A 35 -0.15 5.35 -2.46
N PRO A 36 -0.04 6.00 -3.63
CA PRO A 36 0.53 7.33 -3.82
C PRO A 36 -0.43 8.43 -3.36
N GLY A 37 0.13 9.61 -3.05
CA GLY A 37 -0.66 10.82 -2.85
C GLY A 37 -0.78 11.29 -1.40
N GLY A 38 0.11 10.90 -0.51
CA GLY A 38 0.16 11.34 0.89
C GLY A 38 0.62 12.79 1.06
N THR A 39 1.32 13.37 0.08
CA THR A 39 1.80 14.75 0.06
C THR A 39 1.22 15.52 -1.12
N ARG A 40 1.48 16.84 -1.18
CA ARG A 40 1.08 17.65 -2.34
C ARG A 40 1.76 17.16 -3.63
N LEU A 41 3.08 16.95 -3.60
CA LEU A 41 3.80 16.37 -4.74
C LEU A 41 3.27 14.97 -5.08
N GLY A 42 3.02 14.16 -4.06
CA GLY A 42 2.45 12.83 -4.23
C GLY A 42 1.07 12.85 -4.91
N ALA A 43 0.23 13.83 -4.59
CA ALA A 43 -1.07 13.97 -5.26
C ALA A 43 -0.92 14.28 -6.76
N ASP A 44 0.07 15.10 -7.15
CA ASP A 44 0.39 15.36 -8.54
C ASP A 44 0.92 14.09 -9.24
N ILE A 45 1.81 13.34 -8.59
CA ILE A 45 2.32 12.06 -9.08
C ILE A 45 1.18 11.04 -9.23
N ARG A 46 0.28 10.94 -8.25
CA ARG A 46 -0.90 10.09 -8.31
C ARG A 46 -1.74 10.40 -9.56
N GLY A 47 -1.98 11.69 -9.84
CA GLY A 47 -2.65 12.13 -11.06
C GLY A 47 -1.97 11.64 -12.33
N LEU A 48 -0.63 11.70 -12.40
CA LEU A 48 0.13 11.22 -13.55
C LEU A 48 0.04 9.69 -13.74
N VAL A 49 0.08 8.94 -12.65
CA VAL A 49 0.15 7.46 -12.68
C VAL A 49 -1.22 6.82 -12.88
N LEU A 50 -2.28 7.34 -12.25
CA LEU A 50 -3.60 6.72 -12.23
C LEU A 50 -4.55 7.24 -13.31
N SER A 51 -4.29 8.40 -13.92
CA SER A 51 -5.17 8.95 -14.98
C SER A 51 -5.40 7.94 -16.10
N ALA A 52 -6.63 7.86 -16.55
CA ALA A 52 -6.99 7.03 -17.70
C ALA A 52 -6.23 7.47 -18.96
N ALA A 53 -6.03 6.54 -19.88
CA ALA A 53 -5.33 6.84 -21.16
C ALA A 53 -6.06 7.96 -21.91
N GLY A 54 -5.39 9.09 -22.08
CA GLY A 54 -5.94 10.28 -22.76
C GLY A 54 -6.37 11.42 -21.84
N GLU A 55 -6.42 11.22 -20.53
CA GLU A 55 -6.75 12.27 -19.55
C GLU A 55 -5.54 12.97 -18.92
N THR A 56 -4.33 12.48 -19.22
CA THR A 56 -3.11 13.12 -18.70
C THR A 56 -2.87 14.47 -19.36
N THR A 57 -2.66 15.51 -18.56
CA THR A 57 -2.24 16.84 -18.96
C THR A 57 -0.83 16.86 -19.60
N VAL A 58 -0.11 15.74 -19.56
CA VAL A 58 1.18 15.54 -20.23
C VAL A 58 0.90 14.90 -21.60
N SER A 59 1.16 15.66 -22.65
CA SER A 59 0.90 15.33 -24.07
C SER A 59 1.02 13.85 -24.43
N GLY A 60 -0.10 13.12 -24.43
CA GLY A 60 -0.41 12.03 -25.34
C GLY A 60 0.33 10.70 -25.22
N GLY A 61 1.17 10.45 -24.20
CA GLY A 61 1.92 9.20 -24.06
C GLY A 61 1.48 8.34 -22.88
N ALA A 62 1.45 7.02 -23.06
CA ALA A 62 1.28 6.09 -21.95
C ALA A 62 2.53 6.13 -21.05
N VAL A 63 2.33 6.14 -19.71
CA VAL A 63 3.42 5.98 -18.74
C VAL A 63 3.99 4.57 -18.89
N SER A 64 5.30 4.45 -19.19
CA SER A 64 5.97 3.15 -19.26
C SER A 64 6.12 2.51 -17.89
N ASP A 65 6.23 1.17 -17.81
CA ASP A 65 6.31 0.44 -16.54
C ASP A 65 7.47 0.91 -15.66
N ARG A 66 8.64 1.21 -16.24
CA ARG A 66 9.78 1.76 -15.49
C ARG A 66 9.53 3.19 -15.00
N ALA A 67 8.86 4.02 -15.80
CA ALA A 67 8.49 5.37 -15.39
C ALA A 67 7.44 5.32 -14.25
N GLU A 68 6.48 4.40 -14.32
CA GLU A 68 5.53 4.13 -13.26
C GLU A 68 6.25 3.79 -11.94
N ALA A 69 7.19 2.84 -11.97
CA ALA A 69 7.97 2.44 -10.79
C ALA A 69 8.78 3.61 -10.20
N LEU A 70 9.42 4.43 -11.04
CA LEU A 70 10.19 5.59 -10.61
C LEU A 70 9.30 6.71 -10.04
N LEU A 71 8.12 6.92 -10.60
CA LEU A 71 7.15 7.88 -10.07
C LEU A 71 6.62 7.44 -8.69
N MET A 72 6.33 6.15 -8.50
CA MET A 72 5.96 5.61 -7.19
C MET A 72 7.10 5.73 -6.17
N ALA A 73 8.35 5.56 -6.59
CA ALA A 73 9.50 5.78 -5.73
C ALA A 73 9.68 7.27 -5.37
N ALA A 74 9.43 8.18 -6.31
CA ALA A 74 9.51 9.63 -6.06
C ALA A 74 8.41 10.10 -5.09
N ASP A 75 7.18 9.59 -5.23
CA ASP A 75 6.09 9.80 -4.26
C ASP A 75 6.52 9.38 -2.86
N ARG A 76 7.04 8.15 -2.74
CA ARG A 76 7.50 7.58 -1.47
C ARG A 76 8.60 8.39 -0.82
N ALA A 77 9.61 8.82 -1.58
CA ALA A 77 10.70 9.61 -1.05
C ALA A 77 10.20 10.91 -0.40
N GLN A 78 9.32 11.64 -1.10
CA GLN A 78 8.72 12.86 -0.56
C GLN A 78 7.81 12.56 0.65
N HIS A 79 7.08 11.46 0.61
CA HIS A 79 6.15 11.05 1.66
C HIS A 79 6.87 10.69 2.96
N VAL A 80 7.96 9.93 2.86
CA VAL A 80 8.78 9.56 4.02
C VAL A 80 9.42 10.79 4.65
N ASP A 81 10.05 11.64 3.85
CA ASP A 81 10.77 12.82 4.35
C ASP A 81 9.84 13.87 4.96
N GLU A 82 8.66 14.07 4.35
CA GLU A 82 7.75 15.16 4.74
C GLU A 82 6.77 14.77 5.86
N LEU A 83 6.32 13.52 5.91
CA LEU A 83 5.24 13.10 6.80
C LEU A 83 5.62 11.93 7.71
N ILE A 84 6.10 10.80 7.14
CA ILE A 84 6.18 9.56 7.91
C ILE A 84 7.30 9.66 8.95
N GLU A 85 8.53 9.93 8.52
CA GLU A 85 9.69 9.97 9.42
C GLU A 85 9.57 11.05 10.51
N PRO A 86 9.10 12.29 10.23
CA PRO A 86 8.85 13.28 11.28
C PRO A 86 7.82 12.83 12.34
N ALA A 87 6.74 12.14 11.92
CA ALA A 87 5.73 11.63 12.85
C ALA A 87 6.30 10.53 13.73
N LEU A 88 6.98 9.54 13.14
CA LEU A 88 7.62 8.45 13.86
C LEU A 88 8.70 8.95 14.83
N ALA A 89 9.55 9.86 14.40
CA ALA A 89 10.59 10.48 15.24
C ALA A 89 9.99 11.27 16.41
N GLY A 90 8.82 11.87 16.18
CA GLY A 90 8.03 12.54 17.22
C GLY A 90 7.32 11.61 18.19
N GLY A 91 7.43 10.28 18.01
CA GLY A 91 6.77 9.28 18.84
C GLY A 91 5.31 9.01 18.49
N ARG A 92 4.83 9.53 17.35
CA ARG A 92 3.47 9.29 16.86
C ARG A 92 3.46 8.07 15.93
N ASP A 93 2.51 7.17 16.14
CA ASP A 93 2.28 6.03 15.26
C ASP A 93 1.79 6.50 13.89
N VAL A 94 2.12 5.73 12.85
CA VAL A 94 1.69 5.99 11.46
C VAL A 94 0.99 4.76 10.91
N VAL A 95 -0.20 4.94 10.35
CA VAL A 95 -0.94 3.93 9.58
C VAL A 95 -0.99 4.38 8.13
N CYS A 96 -0.48 3.56 7.22
CA CYS A 96 -0.39 3.89 5.80
C CYS A 96 -1.17 2.88 4.94
N ASP A 97 -2.04 3.40 4.06
CA ASP A 97 -2.68 2.59 3.02
C ASP A 97 -1.73 2.50 1.81
N ARG A 98 -1.06 1.38 1.67
CA ARG A 98 0.00 1.03 0.72
C ARG A 98 1.38 1.67 1.01
N PHE A 99 2.43 0.89 0.70
CA PHE A 99 3.84 1.31 0.79
C PHE A 99 4.70 0.50 -0.19
N ILE A 100 5.91 0.09 0.23
CA ILE A 100 6.87 -0.68 -0.61
C ILE A 100 6.25 -1.96 -1.17
N GLY A 101 5.47 -2.69 -0.37
CA GLY A 101 4.83 -3.93 -0.79
C GLY A 101 3.96 -3.78 -2.04
N SER A 102 3.25 -2.66 -2.16
CA SER A 102 2.50 -2.33 -3.37
C SER A 102 3.42 -2.16 -4.59
N SER A 103 4.57 -1.50 -4.47
CA SER A 103 5.49 -1.36 -5.60
C SER A 103 6.04 -2.71 -6.06
N VAL A 104 6.42 -3.58 -5.12
CA VAL A 104 6.89 -4.94 -5.45
C VAL A 104 5.78 -5.75 -6.12
N ALA A 105 4.55 -5.70 -5.57
CA ALA A 105 3.42 -6.45 -6.13
C ALA A 105 3.00 -5.92 -7.51
N TYR A 106 2.81 -4.61 -7.67
CA TYR A 106 2.29 -4.03 -8.90
C TYR A 106 3.36 -3.89 -10.00
N GLN A 107 4.52 -3.29 -9.71
CA GLN A 107 5.57 -3.06 -10.70
C GLN A 107 6.47 -4.29 -10.88
N GLY A 108 6.77 -5.02 -9.80
CA GLY A 108 7.52 -6.28 -9.87
C GLY A 108 6.68 -7.39 -10.49
N TYR A 109 5.79 -7.98 -9.73
CA TYR A 109 4.97 -9.12 -10.17
C TYR A 109 3.98 -8.75 -11.28
N GLY A 110 3.25 -7.66 -11.12
CA GLY A 110 2.22 -7.22 -12.07
C GLY A 110 2.78 -6.84 -13.43
N ARG A 111 3.72 -5.89 -13.51
CA ARG A 111 4.37 -5.42 -14.75
C ARG A 111 5.51 -6.31 -15.21
N GLY A 112 6.02 -7.21 -14.37
CA GLY A 112 7.14 -8.10 -14.71
C GLY A 112 8.50 -7.39 -14.70
N LEU A 113 8.64 -6.31 -13.94
CA LEU A 113 9.96 -5.72 -13.70
C LEU A 113 10.75 -6.59 -12.73
N ASP A 114 12.07 -6.47 -12.77
CA ASP A 114 12.96 -7.16 -11.85
C ASP A 114 12.63 -6.77 -10.40
N ILE A 115 12.25 -7.77 -9.60
CA ILE A 115 11.76 -7.60 -8.22
C ILE A 115 12.84 -7.00 -7.32
N ASP A 116 14.10 -7.45 -7.47
CA ASP A 116 15.21 -6.99 -6.66
C ASP A 116 15.51 -5.51 -6.96
N ILE A 117 15.43 -5.11 -8.23
CA ILE A 117 15.59 -3.70 -8.62
C ILE A 117 14.43 -2.85 -8.07
N VAL A 118 13.18 -3.30 -8.18
CA VAL A 118 12.02 -2.58 -7.64
C VAL A 118 12.14 -2.42 -6.13
N ARG A 119 12.52 -3.49 -5.41
CA ARG A 119 12.74 -3.48 -3.96
C ARG A 119 13.88 -2.55 -3.57
N ALA A 120 15.01 -2.59 -4.26
CA ALA A 120 16.16 -1.73 -4.00
C ALA A 120 15.85 -0.24 -4.22
N VAL A 121 15.20 0.11 -5.32
CA VAL A 121 14.77 1.48 -5.62
C VAL A 121 13.76 1.98 -4.60
N SER A 122 12.79 1.13 -4.22
CA SER A 122 11.77 1.47 -3.22
C SER A 122 12.36 1.65 -1.82
N GLY A 123 13.30 0.79 -1.42
CA GLY A 123 13.99 0.89 -0.14
C GLY A 123 14.90 2.12 -0.06
N TRP A 124 15.58 2.45 -1.17
CA TRP A 124 16.35 3.70 -1.25
C TRP A 124 15.44 4.94 -1.14
N ALA A 125 14.32 4.95 -1.85
CA ALA A 125 13.32 6.02 -1.79
C ALA A 125 12.72 6.18 -0.38
N ALA A 126 12.58 5.08 0.35
CA ALA A 126 12.12 5.08 1.74
C ALA A 126 13.22 5.43 2.76
N SER A 127 14.43 5.81 2.31
CA SER A 127 15.59 6.08 3.20
C SER A 127 15.90 4.91 4.14
N GLY A 128 15.59 3.68 3.72
CA GLY A 128 15.75 2.48 4.54
C GLY A 128 14.67 2.27 5.61
N LEU A 129 13.60 3.06 5.58
CA LEU A 129 12.44 2.86 6.46
C LEU A 129 11.63 1.64 6.02
N TRP A 130 11.42 0.71 6.94
CA TRP A 130 10.55 -0.46 6.77
C TRP A 130 9.42 -0.43 7.79
N PRO A 131 8.23 -0.96 7.46
CA PRO A 131 7.13 -1.07 8.42
C PRO A 131 7.48 -2.01 9.58
N ASP A 132 6.94 -1.70 10.75
CA ASP A 132 6.97 -2.61 11.91
C ASP A 132 5.94 -3.74 11.77
N LEU A 133 4.86 -3.49 10.99
CA LEU A 133 3.82 -4.47 10.64
C LEU A 133 3.22 -4.15 9.27
N VAL A 134 3.06 -5.17 8.43
CA VAL A 134 2.31 -5.13 7.16
C VAL A 134 1.11 -6.07 7.24
N ILE A 135 -0.08 -5.52 7.07
CA ILE A 135 -1.34 -6.26 7.06
C ILE A 135 -1.81 -6.40 5.61
N VAL A 136 -1.76 -7.61 5.07
CA VAL A 136 -2.26 -7.93 3.73
C VAL A 136 -3.72 -8.34 3.82
N LEU A 137 -4.64 -7.47 3.39
CA LEU A 137 -6.05 -7.83 3.30
C LEU A 137 -6.32 -8.58 2.00
N THR A 138 -6.94 -9.75 2.12
CA THR A 138 -7.35 -10.60 0.99
C THR A 138 -8.85 -10.81 1.00
N VAL A 139 -9.45 -10.84 -0.19
CA VAL A 139 -10.84 -11.26 -0.39
C VAL A 139 -10.93 -12.11 -1.65
N PRO A 140 -11.93 -12.99 -1.77
CA PRO A 140 -12.22 -13.67 -3.03
C PRO A 140 -12.44 -12.66 -4.17
N ARG A 141 -11.96 -12.98 -5.36
CA ARG A 141 -12.02 -12.09 -6.53
C ARG A 141 -13.42 -11.56 -6.83
N GLU A 142 -14.43 -12.41 -6.69
CA GLU A 142 -15.83 -12.03 -6.92
C GLU A 142 -16.29 -10.97 -5.91
N GLU A 143 -15.82 -11.06 -4.68
CA GLU A 143 -16.07 -10.07 -3.64
C GLU A 143 -15.38 -8.75 -3.94
N SER A 144 -14.09 -8.77 -4.30
CA SER A 144 -13.34 -7.59 -4.75
C SER A 144 -14.06 -6.89 -5.90
N ALA A 145 -14.46 -7.64 -6.94
CA ALA A 145 -15.17 -7.09 -8.11
C ALA A 145 -16.53 -6.47 -7.75
N ARG A 146 -17.24 -7.02 -6.75
CA ARG A 146 -18.50 -6.42 -6.26
C ARG A 146 -18.29 -5.12 -5.49
N ARG A 147 -17.17 -5.01 -4.76
CA ARG A 147 -16.83 -3.82 -3.96
C ARG A 147 -16.24 -2.67 -4.79
N THR A 148 -15.57 -2.99 -5.91
CA THR A 148 -14.96 -2.02 -6.84
C THR A 148 -15.92 -1.63 -7.98
N GLY A 149 -17.05 -0.99 -7.66
CA GLY A 149 -17.96 -0.46 -8.66
C GLY A 149 -17.57 0.97 -9.09
N GLY A 150 -17.41 1.22 -10.40
CA GLY A 150 -17.16 2.59 -10.92
C GLY A 150 -16.20 2.65 -12.12
N ALA A 151 -15.79 3.87 -12.48
CA ALA A 151 -14.77 4.11 -13.49
C ALA A 151 -13.42 3.57 -12.98
N ARG A 152 -12.78 2.71 -13.77
CA ARG A 152 -11.49 2.10 -13.44
C ARG A 152 -10.36 3.03 -13.82
N ASP A 153 -9.40 3.21 -12.93
CA ASP A 153 -8.15 3.87 -13.25
C ASP A 153 -7.27 3.00 -14.19
N ARG A 154 -6.13 3.53 -14.62
CA ARG A 154 -5.22 2.85 -15.55
C ARG A 154 -4.68 1.53 -14.99
N ILE A 155 -4.44 1.44 -13.70
CA ILE A 155 -3.92 0.24 -13.04
C ILE A 155 -5.05 -0.77 -12.85
N GLU A 156 -6.23 -0.34 -12.40
CA GLU A 156 -7.42 -1.19 -12.29
C GLU A 156 -7.87 -1.76 -13.63
N ALA A 157 -7.64 -1.03 -14.74
CA ALA A 157 -7.95 -1.46 -16.09
C ALA A 157 -6.91 -2.42 -16.72
N ALA A 158 -5.83 -2.79 -16.01
CA ALA A 158 -4.71 -3.57 -16.56
C ALA A 158 -5.04 -5.06 -16.86
N GLY A 159 -6.24 -5.51 -16.53
CA GLY A 159 -6.76 -6.85 -16.86
C GLY A 159 -6.51 -7.89 -15.77
N GLU A 160 -7.21 -9.00 -15.90
CA GLU A 160 -7.31 -10.03 -14.85
C GLU A 160 -5.98 -10.68 -14.52
N ALA A 161 -5.23 -11.11 -15.55
CA ALA A 161 -3.94 -11.76 -15.35
C ALA A 161 -2.90 -10.85 -14.65
N PHE A 162 -3.02 -9.53 -14.79
CA PHE A 162 -2.20 -8.57 -14.06
C PHE A 162 -2.55 -8.60 -12.57
N HIS A 163 -3.84 -8.52 -12.23
CA HIS A 163 -4.30 -8.53 -10.85
C HIS A 163 -4.04 -9.87 -10.14
N ASP A 164 -4.09 -11.00 -10.88
CA ASP A 164 -3.72 -12.31 -10.33
C ASP A 164 -2.24 -12.35 -9.94
N ARG A 165 -1.35 -11.80 -10.79
CA ARG A 165 0.08 -11.69 -10.44
C ARG A 165 0.33 -10.74 -9.27
N VAL A 166 -0.39 -9.63 -9.19
CA VAL A 166 -0.31 -8.69 -8.06
C VAL A 166 -0.73 -9.38 -6.76
N ALA A 167 -1.84 -10.11 -6.76
CA ALA A 167 -2.30 -10.85 -5.59
C ALA A 167 -1.28 -11.91 -5.15
N ALA A 168 -0.73 -12.67 -6.10
CA ALA A 168 0.35 -13.62 -5.82
C ALA A 168 1.60 -12.94 -5.26
N GLY A 169 1.93 -11.73 -5.75
CA GLY A 169 3.06 -10.95 -5.27
C GLY A 169 2.92 -10.47 -3.83
N PHE A 170 1.72 -10.17 -3.36
CA PHE A 170 1.48 -9.87 -1.94
C PHE A 170 1.67 -11.09 -1.06
N LEU A 171 1.13 -12.24 -1.49
CA LEU A 171 1.26 -13.49 -0.72
C LEU A 171 2.71 -13.97 -0.65
N ALA A 172 3.45 -13.89 -1.76
CA ALA A 172 4.87 -14.24 -1.79
C ALA A 172 5.69 -13.39 -0.80
N GLN A 173 5.44 -12.07 -0.74
CA GLN A 173 6.11 -11.20 0.23
C GLN A 173 5.76 -11.56 1.68
N ALA A 174 4.50 -11.94 1.96
CA ALA A 174 4.09 -12.37 3.28
C ALA A 174 4.73 -13.73 3.69
N GLU A 175 4.94 -14.64 2.72
CA GLU A 175 5.67 -15.89 2.94
C GLU A 175 7.17 -15.66 3.21
N ASP A 176 7.77 -14.66 2.54
CA ASP A 176 9.19 -14.33 2.70
C ASP A 176 9.49 -13.61 4.03
N GLU A 177 8.55 -12.85 4.57
CA GLU A 177 8.74 -11.99 5.77
C GLU A 177 7.66 -12.24 6.85
N PRO A 178 7.44 -13.50 7.31
CA PRO A 178 6.30 -13.87 8.16
C PRO A 178 6.32 -13.25 9.57
N GLU A 179 7.45 -12.69 10.01
CA GLU A 179 7.56 -12.03 11.32
C GLU A 179 6.95 -10.61 11.33
N THR A 180 6.85 -9.99 10.15
CA THR A 180 6.37 -8.62 9.99
C THR A 180 5.13 -8.52 9.08
N TRP A 181 4.85 -9.54 8.29
CA TRP A 181 3.71 -9.58 7.39
C TRP A 181 2.64 -10.55 7.85
N VAL A 182 1.40 -10.09 7.94
CA VAL A 182 0.25 -10.92 8.31
C VAL A 182 -0.82 -10.85 7.22
N VAL A 183 -1.26 -12.02 6.76
CA VAL A 183 -2.39 -12.12 5.82
C VAL A 183 -3.68 -12.23 6.62
N VAL A 184 -4.59 -11.28 6.39
CA VAL A 184 -5.88 -11.19 7.09
C VAL A 184 -7.01 -11.35 6.08
N ASP A 185 -7.98 -12.20 6.41
CA ASP A 185 -9.22 -12.37 5.64
C ASP A 185 -10.07 -11.09 5.74
N GLY A 186 -10.24 -10.40 4.62
CA GLY A 186 -11.03 -9.17 4.48
C GLY A 186 -12.52 -9.43 4.18
N THR A 187 -13.01 -10.67 4.28
CA THR A 187 -14.44 -10.99 4.12
C THR A 187 -15.24 -10.70 5.38
N GLY A 188 -16.54 -10.49 5.23
CA GLY A 188 -17.44 -10.16 6.33
C GLY A 188 -17.74 -8.67 6.43
N SER A 189 -18.30 -8.26 7.56
CA SER A 189 -18.55 -6.85 7.87
C SER A 189 -17.25 -6.10 8.19
N PRO A 190 -17.22 -4.76 8.09
CA PRO A 190 -16.08 -3.99 8.54
C PRO A 190 -15.67 -4.25 9.99
N ASP A 191 -16.61 -4.60 10.86
CA ASP A 191 -16.36 -4.90 12.28
C ASP A 191 -15.68 -6.26 12.44
N ASP A 192 -16.11 -7.29 11.70
CA ASP A 192 -15.47 -8.62 11.71
C ASP A 192 -14.02 -8.55 11.21
N VAL A 193 -13.75 -7.70 10.21
CA VAL A 193 -12.38 -7.50 9.69
C VAL A 193 -11.54 -6.71 10.68
N GLU A 194 -12.11 -5.70 11.34
CA GLU A 194 -11.42 -4.93 12.38
C GLU A 194 -10.93 -5.84 13.52
N GLU A 195 -11.76 -6.75 14.00
CA GLU A 195 -11.35 -7.71 15.05
C GLU A 195 -10.12 -8.50 14.63
N ARG A 196 -10.10 -9.06 13.41
CA ARG A 196 -8.93 -9.79 12.88
C ARG A 196 -7.69 -8.92 12.71
N VAL A 197 -7.88 -7.66 12.34
CA VAL A 197 -6.79 -6.67 12.24
C VAL A 197 -6.21 -6.37 13.62
N LEU A 198 -7.06 -6.20 14.64
CA LEU A 198 -6.62 -5.96 16.02
C LEU A 198 -5.85 -7.15 16.60
N ASP A 199 -6.32 -8.37 16.33
CA ASP A 199 -5.61 -9.60 16.69
C ASP A 199 -4.21 -9.62 16.06
N ALA A 200 -4.10 -9.35 14.76
CA ALA A 200 -2.81 -9.31 14.07
C ALA A 200 -1.87 -8.22 14.63
N VAL A 201 -2.40 -7.06 15.02
CA VAL A 201 -1.63 -6.00 15.68
C VAL A 201 -1.13 -6.44 17.06
N ALA A 202 -2.00 -7.09 17.86
CA ALA A 202 -1.64 -7.58 19.16
C ALA A 202 -0.56 -8.68 19.09
N ASP A 203 -0.71 -9.61 18.16
CA ASP A 203 0.21 -10.74 17.98
C ASP A 203 1.62 -10.31 17.58
N VAL A 204 1.73 -9.36 16.61
CA VAL A 204 3.04 -8.95 16.08
C VAL A 204 3.69 -7.85 16.90
N LEU A 205 2.93 -6.86 17.31
CA LEU A 205 3.47 -5.68 18.00
C LEU A 205 3.42 -5.78 19.53
N GLY A 206 2.77 -6.81 20.08
CA GLY A 206 2.78 -7.12 21.52
C GLY A 206 2.03 -6.12 22.38
N PHE A 207 1.03 -5.44 21.84
CA PHE A 207 0.15 -4.55 22.60
C PHE A 207 -1.30 -4.66 22.11
N GLU A 208 -2.25 -4.41 23.00
CA GLU A 208 -3.67 -4.31 22.65
C GLU A 208 -3.97 -2.86 22.20
N PRO A 209 -4.40 -2.65 20.94
CA PRO A 209 -4.69 -1.33 20.39
C PRO A 209 -6.03 -0.74 20.84
#